data_479545169f7ede0e1fe1b0619eb9e70e
#
_entry.id   479545169f7ede0e1fe1b0619eb9e70e
#
_cell.length_a   1.000
_cell.length_b   1.000
_cell.length_c   1.000
_cell.angle_alpha   90.00
_cell.angle_beta   90.00
_cell.angle_gamma   90.00
#
_symmetry.space_group_name_H-M   'P 1'
#
loop_
_entity.id
_entity.type
_entity.pdbx_description
1 polymer ?
#
loop_
_entity_poly.entity_id
_entity_poly.type
_entity_poly.pdbx_seq_one_letter_code
_entity_poly.pdbx_strand_id
1 'polypeptide(L)'
;MTETTLTLQDISNQILENKSLKERIICMEQDLAVAKKKIAELEEEKKPPNLPEVTKSTVMQSDKTVKFYTGLVSTAMFNALLQFVLSIWNPPHRTCLDSEQQLILVLMRLRLGLLTQDLACRFGISACTVSVIFHSWLDALAENLKKFIIWPSRRSIQTHRPRAFRDPLFDHVRGIIDCTEVFFQRPTVMKARSQTFSSYKHHNTIKLLVVVSPSGAITFVSKAWGGRVSDKELTLHSGLLDMVEEGDVYLVDRGFRCEDMFAARGATLLMPSLTKKRTQLPGAEVTASRKLSSVRIHVERAIRKLKVFRLFQTELPVSFVKRALDEGYVTIYKIAAVCGGLVNLQTPLINSR
;
A
#
# COMPACT_ATOMS: atom_id res chain seq x y z
N MET A 1 13.14 -70.08 36.98
CA MET A 1 12.91 -69.91 35.55
C MET A 1 11.81 -70.87 35.16
N THR A 2 10.58 -70.40 35.06
CA THR A 2 9.43 -71.18 34.62
C THR A 2 9.25 -71.01 33.16
N GLU A 3 9.68 -71.99 32.35
CA GLU A 3 9.34 -72.06 30.92
C GLU A 3 7.82 -72.28 30.81
N THR A 4 7.12 -71.30 30.30
CA THR A 4 5.70 -71.41 29.96
C THR A 4 5.61 -72.16 28.65
N THR A 5 5.34 -73.48 28.71
CA THR A 5 5.07 -74.35 27.53
C THR A 5 3.73 -73.89 26.92
N LEU A 6 3.76 -73.26 25.75
CA LEU A 6 2.59 -72.91 24.94
C LEU A 6 1.81 -74.26 24.65
N THR A 7 0.55 -74.29 25.03
CA THR A 7 -0.32 -75.37 24.71
C THR A 7 -0.77 -75.32 23.24
N LEU A 8 -1.07 -76.51 22.62
CA LEU A 8 -1.64 -76.59 21.25
C LEU A 8 -2.89 -75.69 21.09
N GLN A 9 -3.63 -75.46 22.16
CA GLN A 9 -4.81 -74.61 22.19
C GLN A 9 -4.47 -73.10 22.09
N ASP A 10 -3.37 -72.70 22.73
CA ASP A 10 -2.88 -71.32 22.65
C ASP A 10 -2.38 -70.98 21.23
N ILE A 11 -1.72 -71.90 20.59
CA ILE A 11 -1.25 -71.77 19.19
C ILE A 11 -2.45 -71.73 18.25
N SER A 12 -3.49 -72.51 18.45
CA SER A 12 -4.71 -72.54 17.63
C SER A 12 -5.47 -71.19 17.78
N ASN A 13 -5.56 -70.63 19.01
CA ASN A 13 -6.18 -69.33 19.27
C ASN A 13 -5.40 -68.19 18.63
N GLN A 14 -4.06 -68.21 18.69
CA GLN A 14 -3.22 -67.19 18.01
C GLN A 14 -3.35 -67.25 16.49
N ILE A 15 -3.51 -68.44 15.89
CA ILE A 15 -3.74 -68.57 14.44
C ILE A 15 -5.08 -67.98 14.04
N LEU A 16 -6.14 -68.20 14.82
CA LEU A 16 -7.46 -67.61 14.60
C LEU A 16 -7.46 -66.11 14.75
N GLU A 17 -6.78 -65.59 15.78
CA GLU A 17 -6.63 -64.15 15.99
C GLU A 17 -5.84 -63.50 14.87
N ASN A 18 -4.73 -64.09 14.44
CA ASN A 18 -3.95 -63.57 13.29
C ASN A 18 -4.76 -63.59 11.98
N LYS A 19 -5.63 -64.55 11.78
CA LYS A 19 -6.52 -64.64 10.61
C LYS A 19 -7.53 -63.42 10.66
N SER A 20 -8.16 -63.25 11.81
CA SER A 20 -9.09 -62.12 12.02
C SER A 20 -8.41 -60.76 11.83
N LEU A 21 -7.19 -60.57 12.36
CA LEU A 21 -6.41 -59.35 12.19
C LEU A 21 -6.04 -59.09 10.72
N LYS A 22 -5.68 -60.15 9.96
CA LYS A 22 -5.41 -60.04 8.52
C LYS A 22 -6.66 -59.60 7.74
N GLU A 23 -7.82 -60.21 8.06
CA GLU A 23 -9.09 -59.80 7.43
C GLU A 23 -9.44 -58.31 7.75
N ARG A 24 -9.21 -57.86 8.99
CA ARG A 24 -9.39 -56.43 9.36
C ARG A 24 -8.42 -55.53 8.65
N ILE A 25 -7.16 -55.91 8.47
CA ILE A 25 -6.16 -55.12 7.71
C ILE A 25 -6.62 -54.95 6.26
N ILE A 26 -7.06 -56.02 5.60
CA ILE A 26 -7.57 -55.97 4.22
C ILE A 26 -8.77 -55.00 4.11
N CYS A 27 -9.71 -55.09 5.06
CA CYS A 27 -10.86 -54.18 5.08
C CYS A 27 -10.43 -52.73 5.26
N MET A 28 -9.54 -52.43 6.22
CA MET A 28 -9.03 -51.07 6.44
C MET A 28 -8.22 -50.52 5.25
N GLU A 29 -7.48 -51.37 4.53
CA GLU A 29 -6.77 -50.97 3.31
C GLU A 29 -7.75 -50.62 2.19
N GLN A 30 -8.87 -51.34 2.07
CA GLN A 30 -9.95 -51.03 1.12
C GLN A 30 -10.62 -49.70 1.48
N ASP A 31 -10.96 -49.50 2.76
CA ASP A 31 -11.56 -48.22 3.22
C ASP A 31 -10.61 -47.05 3.00
N LEU A 32 -9.32 -47.23 3.25
CA LEU A 32 -8.29 -46.20 3.00
C LEU A 32 -8.18 -45.88 1.50
N ALA A 33 -8.27 -46.88 0.62
CA ALA A 33 -8.25 -46.66 -0.82
C ALA A 33 -9.48 -45.85 -1.30
N VAL A 34 -10.67 -46.19 -0.77
CA VAL A 34 -11.91 -45.45 -1.05
C VAL A 34 -11.83 -44.01 -0.54
N ALA A 35 -11.34 -43.81 0.69
CA ALA A 35 -11.16 -42.50 1.26
C ALA A 35 -10.16 -41.65 0.45
N LYS A 36 -9.03 -42.22 0.04
CA LYS A 36 -8.04 -41.53 -0.82
C LYS A 36 -8.65 -41.10 -2.17
N LYS A 37 -9.45 -42.00 -2.78
CA LYS A 37 -10.13 -41.70 -4.04
C LYS A 37 -11.13 -40.55 -3.85
N LYS A 38 -11.90 -40.57 -2.76
CA LYS A 38 -12.86 -39.50 -2.46
C LYS A 38 -12.19 -38.14 -2.17
N ILE A 39 -11.03 -38.17 -1.50
CA ILE A 39 -10.22 -36.97 -1.29
C ILE A 39 -9.77 -36.38 -2.65
N ALA A 40 -9.24 -37.25 -3.54
CA ALA A 40 -8.80 -36.82 -4.88
C ALA A 40 -9.96 -36.23 -5.72
N GLU A 41 -11.15 -36.85 -5.67
CA GLU A 41 -12.35 -36.33 -6.33
C GLU A 41 -12.76 -34.93 -5.78
N LEU A 42 -12.75 -34.77 -4.45
CA LEU A 42 -13.09 -33.50 -3.79
C LEU A 42 -12.04 -32.41 -4.03
N GLU A 43 -10.76 -32.78 -4.17
CA GLU A 43 -9.70 -31.87 -4.55
C GLU A 43 -9.83 -31.40 -6.00
N GLU A 44 -10.26 -32.27 -6.91
CA GLU A 44 -10.55 -31.92 -8.31
C GLU A 44 -11.77 -31.00 -8.43
N GLU A 45 -12.87 -31.31 -7.68
CA GLU A 45 -14.06 -30.45 -7.62
C GLU A 45 -13.79 -29.06 -7.01
N LYS A 46 -12.80 -28.95 -6.11
CA LYS A 46 -12.39 -27.68 -5.50
C LYS A 46 -11.44 -26.84 -6.37
N LYS A 47 -10.92 -27.39 -7.46
CA LYS A 47 -10.15 -26.57 -8.39
C LYS A 47 -11.05 -25.50 -8.99
N PRO A 48 -10.77 -24.20 -8.74
CA PRO A 48 -11.56 -23.13 -9.35
C PRO A 48 -11.46 -23.24 -10.87
N PRO A 49 -12.54 -22.93 -11.61
CA PRO A 49 -12.55 -23.00 -13.06
C PRO A 49 -11.40 -22.15 -13.61
N ASN A 50 -10.55 -22.76 -14.43
CA ASN A 50 -9.39 -22.26 -15.20
C ASN A 50 -9.17 -20.75 -15.28
N LEU A 51 -9.11 -20.05 -14.13
CA LEU A 51 -8.47 -18.74 -14.09
C LEU A 51 -6.96 -19.00 -14.18
N PRO A 52 -6.23 -18.28 -15.04
CA PRO A 52 -4.80 -18.44 -15.14
C PRO A 52 -4.19 -18.19 -13.75
N GLU A 53 -3.66 -19.26 -13.16
CA GLU A 53 -2.95 -19.20 -11.89
C GLU A 53 -1.83 -18.17 -12.05
N VAL A 54 -1.90 -17.06 -11.30
CA VAL A 54 -0.82 -16.07 -11.30
C VAL A 54 0.28 -16.65 -10.44
N THR A 55 1.08 -17.50 -11.05
CA THR A 55 2.23 -18.11 -10.40
C THR A 55 3.36 -17.10 -10.25
N LYS A 56 4.24 -17.34 -9.29
CA LYS A 56 5.53 -16.65 -9.14
C LYS A 56 6.26 -16.55 -10.48
N SER A 57 6.32 -17.63 -11.27
CA SER A 57 6.95 -17.67 -12.58
C SER A 57 6.33 -16.66 -13.56
N THR A 58 5.01 -16.48 -13.57
CA THR A 58 4.32 -15.52 -14.42
C THR A 58 4.69 -14.07 -14.07
N VAL A 59 4.73 -13.72 -12.79
CA VAL A 59 5.06 -12.35 -12.34
C VAL A 59 6.54 -12.05 -12.54
N MET A 60 7.42 -13.00 -12.23
CA MET A 60 8.88 -12.83 -12.29
C MET A 60 9.48 -13.08 -13.69
N GLN A 61 8.66 -13.34 -14.70
CA GLN A 61 9.11 -13.61 -16.07
C GLN A 61 9.94 -12.48 -16.67
N SER A 62 9.63 -11.23 -16.34
CA SER A 62 10.32 -10.04 -16.84
C SER A 62 10.10 -8.82 -15.95
N ASP A 63 10.98 -7.82 -16.06
CA ASP A 63 10.78 -6.53 -15.36
C ASP A 63 9.48 -5.84 -15.77
N LYS A 64 8.98 -6.07 -16.99
CA LYS A 64 7.69 -5.54 -17.45
C LYS A 64 6.52 -6.17 -16.68
N THR A 65 6.54 -7.48 -16.48
CA THR A 65 5.52 -8.21 -15.71
C THR A 65 5.60 -7.85 -14.22
N VAL A 66 6.79 -7.79 -13.64
CA VAL A 66 6.99 -7.30 -12.27
C VAL A 66 6.40 -5.91 -12.10
N LYS A 67 6.72 -4.97 -12.99
CA LYS A 67 6.21 -3.59 -12.93
C LYS A 67 4.69 -3.53 -13.10
N PHE A 68 4.12 -4.36 -13.95
CA PHE A 68 2.67 -4.42 -14.14
C PHE A 68 1.95 -4.89 -12.88
N TYR A 69 2.37 -6.03 -12.32
CA TYR A 69 1.69 -6.66 -11.20
C TYR A 69 2.00 -6.01 -9.85
N THR A 70 3.24 -5.58 -9.63
CA THR A 70 3.70 -5.12 -8.30
C THR A 70 3.90 -3.60 -8.22
N GLY A 71 4.08 -2.94 -9.37
CA GLY A 71 4.45 -1.53 -9.43
C GLY A 71 5.94 -1.26 -9.23
N LEU A 72 6.76 -2.27 -8.91
CA LEU A 72 8.21 -2.16 -8.79
C LEU A 72 8.88 -2.15 -10.17
N VAL A 73 10.01 -1.49 -10.30
CA VAL A 73 10.65 -1.27 -11.61
C VAL A 73 11.37 -2.49 -12.17
N SER A 74 11.79 -3.42 -11.31
CA SER A 74 12.54 -4.61 -11.71
C SER A 74 12.41 -5.76 -10.72
N THR A 75 12.75 -6.97 -11.17
CA THR A 75 12.90 -8.17 -10.34
C THR A 75 13.95 -7.97 -9.23
N ALA A 76 15.06 -7.30 -9.54
CA ALA A 76 16.10 -6.98 -8.56
C ALA A 76 15.54 -6.13 -7.39
N MET A 77 14.71 -5.11 -7.69
CA MET A 77 14.06 -4.28 -6.68
C MET A 77 13.07 -5.09 -5.84
N PHE A 78 12.31 -6.00 -6.46
CA PHE A 78 11.41 -6.88 -5.74
C PHE A 78 12.18 -7.78 -4.75
N ASN A 79 13.26 -8.41 -5.20
CA ASN A 79 14.09 -9.28 -4.36
C ASN A 79 14.75 -8.49 -3.22
N ALA A 80 15.24 -7.28 -3.50
CA ALA A 80 15.82 -6.41 -2.46
C ALA A 80 14.77 -6.03 -1.40
N LEU A 81 13.55 -5.69 -1.81
CA LEU A 81 12.44 -5.40 -0.89
C LEU A 81 12.07 -6.63 -0.05
N LEU A 82 11.96 -7.81 -0.67
CA LEU A 82 11.65 -9.06 0.02
C LEU A 82 12.72 -9.36 1.08
N GLN A 83 14.00 -9.35 0.70
CA GLN A 83 15.10 -9.61 1.61
C GLN A 83 15.15 -8.59 2.76
N PHE A 84 14.94 -7.31 2.46
CA PHE A 84 14.89 -6.25 3.48
C PHE A 84 13.77 -6.52 4.49
N VAL A 85 12.56 -6.87 4.05
CA VAL A 85 11.45 -7.14 4.97
C VAL A 85 11.70 -8.41 5.77
N LEU A 86 12.18 -9.49 5.15
CA LEU A 86 12.44 -10.77 5.82
C LEU A 86 13.61 -10.69 6.82
N SER A 87 14.52 -9.71 6.68
CA SER A 87 15.59 -9.50 7.65
C SER A 87 15.11 -8.95 9.00
N ILE A 88 13.91 -8.39 9.06
CA ILE A 88 13.38 -7.70 10.23
C ILE A 88 12.02 -8.22 10.71
N TRP A 89 11.34 -8.99 9.89
CA TRP A 89 10.01 -9.50 10.19
C TRP A 89 9.76 -10.85 9.51
N ASN A 90 9.06 -11.74 10.22
CA ASN A 90 8.69 -13.05 9.73
C ASN A 90 7.21 -13.07 9.31
N PRO A 91 6.90 -13.42 8.06
CA PRO A 91 5.52 -13.53 7.60
C PRO A 91 4.76 -14.67 8.27
N PRO A 92 3.41 -14.65 8.25
CA PRO A 92 2.62 -15.72 8.83
C PRO A 92 2.90 -17.07 8.15
N HIS A 93 3.34 -18.06 8.92
CA HIS A 93 3.69 -19.41 8.44
C HIS A 93 2.47 -20.34 8.24
N ARG A 94 1.28 -19.94 8.63
CA ARG A 94 0.05 -20.76 8.57
C ARG A 94 -0.66 -20.71 7.20
N THR A 95 0.09 -20.50 6.13
CA THR A 95 -0.47 -20.43 4.77
C THR A 95 0.30 -21.36 3.84
N CYS A 96 -0.35 -21.87 2.80
CA CYS A 96 0.30 -22.64 1.74
C CYS A 96 1.18 -21.79 0.82
N LEU A 97 1.13 -20.44 0.94
CA LEU A 97 1.93 -19.52 0.15
C LEU A 97 3.28 -19.24 0.82
N ASP A 98 4.35 -19.27 0.04
CA ASP A 98 5.66 -18.82 0.49
C ASP A 98 5.71 -17.29 0.64
N SER A 99 6.77 -16.78 1.28
CA SER A 99 6.91 -15.34 1.57
C SER A 99 6.92 -14.48 0.31
N GLU A 100 7.45 -15.00 -0.79
CA GLU A 100 7.50 -14.32 -2.07
C GLU A 100 6.12 -14.22 -2.71
N GLN A 101 5.34 -15.31 -2.71
CA GLN A 101 3.95 -15.33 -3.18
C GLN A 101 3.06 -14.41 -2.34
N GLN A 102 3.26 -14.38 -1.01
CA GLN A 102 2.54 -13.46 -0.13
C GLN A 102 2.84 -12.00 -0.47
N LEU A 103 4.11 -11.63 -0.69
CA LEU A 103 4.48 -10.28 -1.10
C LEU A 103 3.90 -9.92 -2.47
N ILE A 104 3.94 -10.84 -3.45
CA ILE A 104 3.30 -10.66 -4.76
C ILE A 104 1.81 -10.35 -4.59
N LEU A 105 1.09 -11.14 -3.80
CA LEU A 105 -0.33 -10.95 -3.52
C LEU A 105 -0.61 -9.54 -2.96
N VAL A 106 0.17 -9.10 -1.98
CA VAL A 106 0.01 -7.78 -1.33
C VAL A 106 0.28 -6.65 -2.32
N LEU A 107 1.39 -6.73 -3.07
CA LEU A 107 1.73 -5.72 -4.06
C LEU A 107 0.73 -5.69 -5.22
N MET A 108 0.21 -6.83 -5.67
CA MET A 108 -0.86 -6.90 -6.67
C MET A 108 -2.13 -6.20 -6.17
N ARG A 109 -2.52 -6.41 -4.92
CA ARG A 109 -3.66 -5.71 -4.33
C ARG A 109 -3.47 -4.20 -4.32
N LEU A 110 -2.31 -3.73 -3.88
CA LEU A 110 -1.98 -2.30 -3.88
C LEU A 110 -1.94 -1.74 -5.32
N ARG A 111 -1.24 -2.44 -6.21
CA ARG A 111 -0.96 -1.96 -7.57
C ARG A 111 -2.17 -2.00 -8.50
N LEU A 112 -2.92 -3.10 -8.49
CA LEU A 112 -4.03 -3.34 -9.42
C LEU A 112 -5.40 -3.04 -8.79
N GLY A 113 -5.50 -2.91 -7.47
CA GLY A 113 -6.75 -2.69 -6.76
C GLY A 113 -7.68 -3.90 -6.78
N LEU A 114 -7.12 -5.13 -6.90
CA LEU A 114 -7.90 -6.35 -7.03
C LEU A 114 -8.75 -6.64 -5.79
N LEU A 115 -9.94 -7.19 -6.00
CA LEU A 115 -10.81 -7.63 -4.93
C LEU A 115 -10.21 -8.82 -4.18
N THR A 116 -10.53 -8.93 -2.88
CA THR A 116 -10.07 -10.05 -2.04
C THR A 116 -10.47 -11.41 -2.62
N GLN A 117 -11.69 -11.50 -3.19
CA GLN A 117 -12.18 -12.74 -3.81
C GLN A 117 -11.42 -13.11 -5.08
N ASP A 118 -11.07 -12.14 -5.93
CA ASP A 118 -10.27 -12.39 -7.14
C ASP A 118 -8.87 -12.90 -6.77
N LEU A 119 -8.23 -12.28 -5.76
CA LEU A 119 -6.95 -12.75 -5.25
C LEU A 119 -7.04 -14.16 -4.64
N ALA A 120 -8.12 -14.47 -3.91
CA ALA A 120 -8.36 -15.79 -3.36
C ALA A 120 -8.39 -16.85 -4.47
N CYS A 121 -9.11 -16.59 -5.56
CA CYS A 121 -9.17 -17.48 -6.72
C CYS A 121 -7.80 -17.64 -7.41
N ARG A 122 -7.05 -16.54 -7.61
CA ARG A 122 -5.73 -16.56 -8.30
C ARG A 122 -4.66 -17.30 -7.53
N PHE A 123 -4.70 -17.26 -6.20
CA PHE A 123 -3.70 -17.87 -5.33
C PHE A 123 -4.18 -19.19 -4.70
N GLY A 124 -5.38 -19.69 -5.03
CA GLY A 124 -5.91 -20.94 -4.52
C GLY A 124 -6.12 -20.96 -3.00
N ILE A 125 -6.45 -19.81 -2.38
CA ILE A 125 -6.64 -19.67 -0.94
C ILE A 125 -7.98 -19.02 -0.60
N SER A 126 -8.38 -19.05 0.68
CA SER A 126 -9.61 -18.40 1.12
C SER A 126 -9.49 -16.87 1.13
N ALA A 127 -10.61 -16.15 0.90
CA ALA A 127 -10.66 -14.70 1.02
C ALA A 127 -10.27 -14.20 2.42
N CYS A 128 -10.55 -14.99 3.45
CA CYS A 128 -10.11 -14.70 4.81
C CYS A 128 -8.57 -14.74 4.92
N THR A 129 -7.95 -15.78 4.35
CA THR A 129 -6.48 -15.91 4.29
C THR A 129 -5.84 -14.74 3.54
N VAL A 130 -6.41 -14.32 2.40
CA VAL A 130 -5.97 -13.12 1.67
C VAL A 130 -5.98 -11.88 2.58
N SER A 131 -7.05 -11.69 3.34
CA SER A 131 -7.18 -10.54 4.26
C SER A 131 -6.12 -10.59 5.36
N VAL A 132 -5.88 -11.74 5.96
CA VAL A 132 -4.86 -11.91 7.00
C VAL A 132 -3.46 -11.60 6.45
N ILE A 133 -3.10 -12.19 5.31
CA ILE A 133 -1.81 -11.95 4.64
C ILE A 133 -1.67 -10.44 4.33
N PHE A 134 -2.69 -9.85 3.71
CA PHE A 134 -2.64 -8.45 3.32
C PHE A 134 -2.40 -7.51 4.50
N HIS A 135 -3.13 -7.66 5.61
CA HIS A 135 -2.98 -6.80 6.78
C HIS A 135 -1.65 -7.02 7.50
N SER A 136 -1.22 -8.27 7.69
CA SER A 136 0.07 -8.58 8.31
C SER A 136 1.25 -7.98 7.54
N TRP A 137 1.27 -8.17 6.22
CA TRP A 137 2.31 -7.58 5.37
C TRP A 137 2.22 -6.05 5.28
N LEU A 138 0.99 -5.51 5.25
CA LEU A 138 0.79 -4.06 5.23
C LEU A 138 1.36 -3.41 6.47
N ASP A 139 1.20 -4.03 7.64
CA ASP A 139 1.73 -3.51 8.90
C ASP A 139 3.25 -3.53 8.91
N ALA A 140 3.87 -4.65 8.52
CA ALA A 140 5.32 -4.77 8.39
C ALA A 140 5.90 -3.79 7.37
N LEU A 141 5.27 -3.68 6.19
CA LEU A 141 5.71 -2.76 5.15
C LEU A 141 5.55 -1.29 5.60
N ALA A 142 4.43 -0.93 6.25
CA ALA A 142 4.19 0.43 6.72
C ALA A 142 5.21 0.86 7.76
N GLU A 143 5.54 -0.02 8.73
CA GLU A 143 6.56 0.22 9.76
C GLU A 143 7.93 0.54 9.15
N ASN A 144 8.29 -0.17 8.10
CA ASN A 144 9.62 -0.11 7.52
C ASN A 144 9.73 0.87 6.35
N LEU A 145 8.76 0.92 5.46
CA LEU A 145 8.81 1.80 4.30
C LEU A 145 8.53 3.27 4.64
N LYS A 146 7.85 3.58 5.76
CA LYS A 146 7.76 4.97 6.25
C LYS A 146 9.12 5.63 6.46
N LYS A 147 10.18 4.84 6.76
CA LYS A 147 11.55 5.31 6.93
C LYS A 147 12.16 5.86 5.62
N PHE A 148 11.60 5.52 4.46
CA PHE A 148 12.00 6.07 3.17
C PHE A 148 11.24 7.35 2.79
N ILE A 149 10.26 7.77 3.62
CA ILE A 149 9.62 9.08 3.52
C ILE A 149 10.40 10.03 4.43
N ILE A 150 11.48 10.59 3.90
CA ILE A 150 12.45 11.37 4.66
C ILE A 150 12.20 12.85 4.41
N TRP A 151 12.18 13.65 5.49
CA TRP A 151 12.21 15.10 5.40
C TRP A 151 13.66 15.55 5.08
N PRO A 152 13.94 16.06 3.86
CA PRO A 152 15.29 16.34 3.45
C PRO A 152 15.83 17.62 4.11
N SER A 153 17.12 17.69 4.37
CA SER A 153 17.77 18.92 4.78
C SER A 153 17.80 19.95 3.62
N ARG A 154 17.87 21.25 3.93
CA ARG A 154 18.01 22.31 2.91
C ARG A 154 19.22 22.05 2.00
N ARG A 155 20.35 21.63 2.58
CA ARG A 155 21.55 21.28 1.82
C ARG A 155 21.29 20.16 0.83
N SER A 156 20.58 19.11 1.23
CA SER A 156 20.22 18.00 0.35
C SER A 156 19.35 18.45 -0.82
N ILE A 157 18.38 19.33 -0.55
CA ILE A 157 17.50 19.90 -1.60
C ILE A 157 18.33 20.72 -2.60
N GLN A 158 19.23 21.59 -2.11
CA GLN A 158 20.08 22.41 -2.96
C GLN A 158 21.01 21.58 -3.83
N THR A 159 21.64 20.53 -3.26
CA THR A 159 22.55 19.64 -3.98
C THR A 159 21.83 18.88 -5.10
N HIS A 160 20.60 18.45 -4.86
CA HIS A 160 19.84 17.62 -5.81
C HIS A 160 18.75 18.41 -6.54
N ARG A 161 18.88 19.72 -6.60
CA ARG A 161 17.89 20.63 -7.19
C ARG A 161 17.78 20.39 -8.71
N PRO A 162 16.60 20.03 -9.22
CA PRO A 162 16.39 19.85 -10.65
C PRO A 162 16.50 21.19 -11.41
N ARG A 163 16.84 21.11 -12.70
CA ARG A 163 16.98 22.29 -13.58
C ARG A 163 15.75 23.22 -13.54
N ALA A 164 14.55 22.66 -13.46
CA ALA A 164 13.30 23.41 -13.41
C ALA A 164 13.17 24.32 -12.15
N PHE A 165 13.90 24.01 -11.08
CA PHE A 165 13.90 24.75 -9.82
C PHE A 165 15.13 25.65 -9.63
N ARG A 166 15.98 25.83 -10.65
CA ARG A 166 17.20 26.66 -10.56
C ARG A 166 16.93 28.15 -10.72
N ASP A 167 15.69 28.53 -11.05
CA ASP A 167 15.29 29.96 -11.08
C ASP A 167 15.36 30.55 -9.66
N PRO A 168 15.89 31.78 -9.48
CA PRO A 168 15.97 32.44 -8.17
C PRO A 168 14.65 32.51 -7.39
N LEU A 169 13.51 32.52 -8.09
CA LEU A 169 12.18 32.46 -7.48
C LEU A 169 11.98 31.22 -6.60
N PHE A 170 12.73 30.13 -6.88
CA PHE A 170 12.60 28.82 -6.22
C PHE A 170 13.76 28.46 -5.31
N ASP A 171 14.66 29.43 -4.99
CA ASP A 171 15.89 29.14 -4.24
C ASP A 171 15.66 28.54 -2.87
N HIS A 172 14.58 28.93 -2.19
CA HIS A 172 14.23 28.49 -0.84
C HIS A 172 13.09 27.47 -0.84
N VAL A 173 12.72 26.93 -2.01
CA VAL A 173 11.62 25.95 -2.08
C VAL A 173 12.00 24.66 -1.38
N ARG A 174 11.33 24.41 -0.26
CA ARG A 174 11.46 23.20 0.57
C ARG A 174 10.66 22.04 0.00
N GLY A 175 9.49 22.34 -0.45
CA GLY A 175 8.56 21.31 -0.97
C GLY A 175 7.32 21.90 -1.61
N ILE A 176 6.52 21.02 -2.12
CA ILE A 176 5.24 21.33 -2.75
C ILE A 176 4.18 20.55 -2.03
N ILE A 177 3.17 21.25 -1.53
CA ILE A 177 2.10 20.71 -0.71
C ILE A 177 0.86 20.54 -1.58
N ASP A 178 0.24 19.38 -1.48
CA ASP A 178 -1.07 19.13 -2.10
C ASP A 178 -1.92 18.19 -1.23
N CYS A 179 -3.24 18.35 -1.32
CA CYS A 179 -4.22 17.51 -0.68
C CYS A 179 -4.79 16.50 -1.70
N THR A 180 -4.63 15.22 -1.42
CA THR A 180 -5.23 14.17 -2.25
C THR A 180 -6.40 13.53 -1.55
N GLU A 181 -7.46 13.23 -2.32
CA GLU A 181 -8.65 12.55 -1.81
C GLU A 181 -8.78 11.16 -2.42
N VAL A 182 -9.16 10.19 -1.59
CA VAL A 182 -9.42 8.79 -1.96
C VAL A 182 -10.88 8.49 -1.68
N PHE A 183 -11.58 7.93 -2.66
CA PHE A 183 -12.98 7.54 -2.55
C PHE A 183 -13.13 6.32 -1.63
N PHE A 184 -14.21 6.27 -0.87
CA PHE A 184 -14.56 5.08 -0.13
C PHE A 184 -16.08 4.92 0.00
N GLN A 185 -16.49 3.69 0.29
CA GLN A 185 -17.89 3.33 0.43
C GLN A 185 -18.61 4.21 1.44
N ARG A 186 -19.85 4.56 1.10
CA ARG A 186 -20.71 5.43 1.91
C ARG A 186 -20.97 4.79 3.27
N PRO A 187 -20.58 5.45 4.39
CA PRO A 187 -20.89 4.94 5.71
C PRO A 187 -22.40 4.88 5.99
N THR A 188 -22.84 3.86 6.73
CA THR A 188 -24.22 3.73 7.18
C THR A 188 -24.55 4.72 8.29
N VAL A 189 -23.57 5.01 9.17
CA VAL A 189 -23.74 5.95 10.29
C VAL A 189 -23.77 7.38 9.76
N MET A 190 -24.85 8.12 10.04
CA MET A 190 -25.07 9.49 9.55
C MET A 190 -23.94 10.46 9.91
N LYS A 191 -23.42 10.40 11.15
CA LYS A 191 -22.32 11.25 11.61
C LYS A 191 -21.05 11.00 10.78
N ALA A 192 -20.65 9.74 10.61
CA ALA A 192 -19.48 9.39 9.79
C ALA A 192 -19.67 9.82 8.34
N ARG A 193 -20.86 9.60 7.77
CA ARG A 193 -21.22 10.02 6.42
C ARG A 193 -21.08 11.53 6.23
N SER A 194 -21.59 12.34 7.16
CA SER A 194 -21.52 13.79 7.08
C SER A 194 -20.07 14.30 7.24
N GLN A 195 -19.24 13.68 8.09
CA GLN A 195 -17.85 14.05 8.32
C GLN A 195 -16.93 13.71 7.16
N THR A 196 -17.30 12.75 6.33
CA THR A 196 -16.46 12.26 5.24
C THR A 196 -16.93 12.71 3.86
N PHE A 197 -18.08 13.37 3.76
CA PHE A 197 -18.60 13.87 2.49
C PHE A 197 -17.80 15.08 2.00
N SER A 198 -17.14 14.93 0.86
CA SER A 198 -16.44 16.01 0.16
C SER A 198 -17.41 16.77 -0.74
N SER A 199 -17.61 18.04 -0.47
CA SER A 199 -18.42 18.93 -1.33
C SER A 199 -17.79 19.12 -2.71
N TYR A 200 -16.46 19.02 -2.79
CA TYR A 200 -15.71 19.15 -4.05
C TYR A 200 -15.84 17.91 -4.96
N LYS A 201 -15.83 16.72 -4.36
CA LYS A 201 -15.90 15.44 -5.08
C LYS A 201 -17.32 14.88 -5.16
N HIS A 202 -18.30 15.49 -4.46
CA HIS A 202 -19.68 15.00 -4.34
C HIS A 202 -19.80 13.53 -3.90
N HIS A 203 -18.81 13.07 -3.11
CA HIS A 203 -18.68 11.68 -2.66
C HIS A 203 -18.08 11.62 -1.26
N ASN A 204 -18.22 10.45 -0.59
CA ASN A 204 -17.49 10.21 0.64
C ASN A 204 -16.02 9.93 0.32
N THR A 205 -15.13 10.70 0.91
CA THR A 205 -13.69 10.63 0.66
C THR A 205 -12.89 10.68 1.96
N ILE A 206 -11.66 10.20 1.87
CA ILE A 206 -10.61 10.40 2.86
C ILE A 206 -9.57 11.32 2.24
N LYS A 207 -9.19 12.34 2.98
CA LYS A 207 -8.21 13.35 2.58
C LYS A 207 -6.86 13.09 3.24
N LEU A 208 -5.79 13.21 2.46
CA LEU A 208 -4.39 13.11 2.88
C LEU A 208 -3.64 14.34 2.39
N LEU A 209 -2.81 14.92 3.26
CA LEU A 209 -1.85 15.96 2.91
C LEU A 209 -0.53 15.28 2.52
N VAL A 210 0.01 15.65 1.37
CA VAL A 210 1.25 15.10 0.84
C VAL A 210 2.21 16.25 0.54
N VAL A 211 3.48 16.11 0.97
CA VAL A 211 4.54 17.04 0.57
C VAL A 211 5.52 16.29 -0.33
N VAL A 212 5.88 16.95 -1.41
CA VAL A 212 6.80 16.43 -2.42
C VAL A 212 8.00 17.39 -2.51
N SER A 213 9.22 16.85 -2.47
CA SER A 213 10.43 17.66 -2.67
C SER A 213 10.55 18.15 -4.11
N PRO A 214 11.37 19.17 -4.39
CA PRO A 214 11.68 19.59 -5.75
C PRO A 214 12.17 18.47 -6.67
N SER A 215 12.87 17.46 -6.15
CA SER A 215 13.31 16.27 -6.91
C SER A 215 12.18 15.27 -7.21
N GLY A 216 10.99 15.47 -6.64
CA GLY A 216 9.82 14.61 -6.87
C GLY A 216 9.70 13.44 -5.89
N ALA A 217 10.49 13.42 -4.82
CA ALA A 217 10.33 12.43 -3.75
C ALA A 217 9.19 12.85 -2.80
N ILE A 218 8.41 11.90 -2.32
CA ILE A 218 7.41 12.11 -1.28
C ILE A 218 8.15 12.24 0.06
N THR A 219 8.04 13.40 0.69
CA THR A 219 8.77 13.73 1.93
C THR A 219 7.89 13.75 3.16
N PHE A 220 6.57 13.83 2.97
CA PHE A 220 5.60 13.80 4.04
C PHE A 220 4.25 13.24 3.55
N VAL A 221 3.59 12.48 4.41
CA VAL A 221 2.20 12.01 4.24
C VAL A 221 1.50 12.14 5.58
N SER A 222 0.41 12.91 5.63
CA SER A 222 -0.36 13.09 6.86
C SER A 222 -1.15 11.85 7.25
N LYS A 223 -1.62 11.81 8.51
CA LYS A 223 -2.71 10.92 8.91
C LYS A 223 -3.95 11.20 8.03
N ALA A 224 -4.80 10.18 7.91
CA ALA A 224 -6.03 10.24 7.11
C ALA A 224 -7.15 11.00 7.84
N TRP A 225 -7.83 11.89 7.12
CA TRP A 225 -8.93 12.72 7.62
C TRP A 225 -10.18 12.56 6.74
N GLY A 226 -11.37 12.81 7.30
CA GLY A 226 -12.59 12.80 6.49
C GLY A 226 -12.60 13.92 5.45
N GLY A 227 -13.17 13.66 4.27
CA GLY A 227 -13.14 14.58 3.13
C GLY A 227 -13.79 15.95 3.35
N ARG A 228 -14.65 16.07 4.39
CA ARG A 228 -15.25 17.35 4.78
C ARG A 228 -14.26 18.33 5.42
N VAL A 229 -13.14 17.82 5.94
CA VAL A 229 -12.15 18.65 6.63
C VAL A 229 -11.54 19.66 5.65
N SER A 230 -11.41 20.92 6.09
CA SER A 230 -10.74 21.96 5.32
C SER A 230 -9.22 21.68 5.23
N ASP A 231 -8.57 22.20 4.18
CA ASP A 231 -7.12 22.09 4.06
C ASP A 231 -6.40 22.76 5.22
N LYS A 232 -6.97 23.85 5.77
CA LYS A 232 -6.48 24.56 6.94
C LYS A 232 -6.47 23.68 8.19
N GLU A 233 -7.59 23.02 8.49
CA GLU A 233 -7.74 22.13 9.63
C GLU A 233 -6.83 20.89 9.49
N LEU A 234 -6.77 20.32 8.27
CA LEU A 234 -5.89 19.21 7.96
C LEU A 234 -4.41 19.60 8.19
N THR A 235 -3.99 20.78 7.71
CA THR A 235 -2.63 21.27 7.88
C THR A 235 -2.28 21.48 9.35
N LEU A 236 -3.18 22.08 10.13
CA LEU A 236 -2.99 22.34 11.55
C LEU A 236 -2.70 21.09 12.36
N HIS A 237 -3.44 20.01 12.06
CA HIS A 237 -3.36 18.76 12.82
C HIS A 237 -2.52 17.65 12.14
N SER A 238 -1.88 17.95 10.99
CA SER A 238 -1.09 16.96 10.25
C SER A 238 0.27 16.66 10.87
N GLY A 239 0.81 17.55 11.69
CA GLY A 239 2.21 17.55 12.14
C GLY A 239 3.18 18.17 11.12
N LEU A 240 2.70 18.66 9.97
CA LEU A 240 3.55 19.29 8.97
C LEU A 240 4.20 20.58 9.51
N LEU A 241 3.44 21.38 10.23
CA LEU A 241 3.90 22.68 10.75
C LEU A 241 5.06 22.53 11.76
N ASP A 242 5.23 21.37 12.38
CA ASP A 242 6.35 21.09 13.30
C ASP A 242 7.67 20.84 12.56
N MET A 243 7.59 20.59 11.25
CA MET A 243 8.74 20.36 10.37
C MET A 243 9.11 21.59 9.54
N VAL A 244 8.30 22.65 9.62
CA VAL A 244 8.52 23.90 8.89
C VAL A 244 9.57 24.74 9.62
N GLU A 245 10.60 25.18 8.90
CA GLU A 245 11.67 26.04 9.40
C GLU A 245 11.53 27.46 8.86
N GLU A 246 12.03 28.45 9.62
CA GLU A 246 12.07 29.86 9.18
C GLU A 246 12.80 30.02 7.84
N GLY A 247 12.25 30.79 6.93
CA GLY A 247 12.77 31.01 5.59
C GLY A 247 12.45 29.91 4.58
N ASP A 248 11.73 28.84 4.96
CA ASP A 248 11.24 27.85 4.01
C ASP A 248 10.17 28.43 3.09
N VAL A 249 10.17 27.97 1.85
CA VAL A 249 9.17 28.33 0.85
C VAL A 249 8.47 27.06 0.39
N TYR A 250 7.14 27.08 0.34
CA TYR A 250 6.35 25.97 -0.16
C TYR A 250 5.49 26.40 -1.34
N LEU A 251 5.45 25.56 -2.36
CA LEU A 251 4.52 25.73 -3.47
C LEU A 251 3.19 25.06 -3.14
N VAL A 252 2.09 25.76 -3.38
CA VAL A 252 0.74 25.27 -3.09
C VAL A 252 -0.23 25.61 -4.22
N ASP A 253 -1.38 24.92 -4.26
CA ASP A 253 -2.46 25.30 -5.17
C ASP A 253 -3.22 26.55 -4.69
N ARG A 254 -3.92 27.20 -5.60
CA ARG A 254 -4.72 28.43 -5.35
C ARG A 254 -5.77 28.29 -4.26
N GLY A 255 -6.26 27.07 -4.02
CA GLY A 255 -7.25 26.77 -2.98
C GLY A 255 -6.69 26.59 -1.57
N PHE A 256 -5.38 26.46 -1.43
CA PHE A 256 -4.72 26.15 -0.17
C PHE A 256 -4.52 27.42 0.68
N ARG A 257 -5.55 27.78 1.45
CA ARG A 257 -5.58 29.03 2.25
C ARG A 257 -5.02 28.80 3.66
N CYS A 258 -3.70 28.66 3.78
CA CYS A 258 -3.00 28.40 5.05
C CYS A 258 -1.85 29.39 5.28
N GLU A 259 -1.82 30.54 4.58
CA GLU A 259 -0.71 31.49 4.59
C GLU A 259 -0.36 31.97 6.00
N ASP A 260 -1.37 32.25 6.82
CA ASP A 260 -1.22 32.69 8.21
C ASP A 260 -0.45 31.69 9.08
N MET A 261 -0.68 30.40 8.89
CA MET A 261 -0.02 29.32 9.66
C MET A 261 1.47 29.19 9.32
N PHE A 262 1.81 29.30 8.04
CA PHE A 262 3.19 29.23 7.58
C PHE A 262 3.95 30.51 7.91
N ALA A 263 3.30 31.68 7.75
CA ALA A 263 3.88 32.98 8.15
C ALA A 263 4.20 33.04 9.65
N ALA A 264 3.36 32.45 10.51
CA ALA A 264 3.62 32.33 11.95
C ALA A 264 4.88 31.49 12.27
N ARG A 265 5.37 30.68 11.33
CA ARG A 265 6.63 29.90 11.42
C ARG A 265 7.77 30.53 10.61
N GLY A 266 7.60 31.77 10.13
CA GLY A 266 8.59 32.44 9.27
C GLY A 266 8.73 31.85 7.87
N ALA A 267 7.78 31.03 7.43
CA ALA A 267 7.79 30.40 6.11
C ALA A 267 6.79 31.06 5.16
N THR A 268 7.01 30.92 3.85
CA THR A 268 6.20 31.55 2.81
C THR A 268 5.52 30.53 1.92
N LEU A 269 4.24 30.75 1.58
CA LEU A 269 3.53 30.00 0.57
C LEU A 269 3.56 30.74 -0.78
N LEU A 270 4.06 30.06 -1.81
CA LEU A 270 3.99 30.55 -3.19
C LEU A 270 2.83 29.88 -3.91
N MET A 271 1.89 30.70 -4.35
CA MET A 271 0.73 30.23 -5.14
C MET A 271 0.58 31.04 -6.43
N PRO A 272 0.00 30.46 -7.49
CA PRO A 272 -0.23 31.18 -8.74
C PRO A 272 -1.17 32.39 -8.53
N SER A 273 -0.83 33.52 -9.11
CA SER A 273 -1.59 34.78 -9.00
C SER A 273 -3.03 34.62 -9.50
N LEU A 274 -3.97 35.25 -8.79
CA LEU A 274 -5.37 35.37 -9.19
C LEU A 274 -5.59 36.61 -10.02
N THR A 275 -6.32 36.54 -11.10
CA THR A 275 -6.84 37.67 -11.87
C THR A 275 -7.95 38.43 -11.15
N LYS A 276 -7.86 38.58 -9.81
CA LYS A 276 -8.89 39.24 -8.99
C LYS A 276 -9.43 40.51 -9.67
N LYS A 277 -10.57 40.39 -10.35
CA LYS A 277 -11.32 41.49 -10.98
C LYS A 277 -10.53 42.42 -11.94
N ARG A 278 -9.30 42.05 -12.34
CA ARG A 278 -8.51 42.76 -13.34
C ARG A 278 -8.70 42.10 -14.69
N THR A 279 -8.86 42.89 -15.73
CA THR A 279 -9.00 42.45 -17.11
C THR A 279 -7.70 41.79 -17.62
N GLN A 280 -6.54 42.19 -17.10
CA GLN A 280 -5.23 41.61 -17.42
C GLN A 280 -4.29 41.66 -16.22
N LEU A 281 -3.38 40.69 -16.11
CA LEU A 281 -2.28 40.69 -15.15
C LEU A 281 -1.08 41.44 -15.75
N PRO A 282 -0.30 42.18 -14.94
CA PRO A 282 0.99 42.72 -15.37
C PRO A 282 1.91 41.64 -15.94
N GLY A 283 2.72 41.99 -16.94
CA GLY A 283 3.57 41.01 -17.61
C GLY A 283 4.52 40.21 -16.71
N ALA A 284 5.04 40.86 -15.63
CA ALA A 284 5.86 40.22 -14.61
C ALA A 284 5.08 39.16 -13.82
N GLU A 285 3.83 39.44 -13.41
CA GLU A 285 2.96 38.48 -12.71
C GLU A 285 2.57 37.31 -13.60
N VAL A 286 2.35 37.56 -14.91
CA VAL A 286 2.09 36.49 -15.90
C VAL A 286 3.30 35.56 -16.01
N THR A 287 4.51 36.12 -16.07
CA THR A 287 5.75 35.35 -16.18
C THR A 287 5.99 34.53 -14.91
N ALA A 288 5.84 35.12 -13.73
CA ALA A 288 5.94 34.40 -12.44
C ALA A 288 4.90 33.28 -12.33
N SER A 289 3.64 33.53 -12.70
CA SER A 289 2.58 32.53 -12.72
C SER A 289 2.87 31.38 -13.69
N ARG A 290 3.44 31.65 -14.86
CA ARG A 290 3.85 30.62 -15.82
C ARG A 290 4.98 29.76 -15.27
N LYS A 291 6.01 30.36 -14.64
CA LYS A 291 7.08 29.64 -13.96
C LYS A 291 6.55 28.75 -12.84
N LEU A 292 5.68 29.27 -11.97
CA LEU A 292 5.03 28.48 -10.91
C LEU A 292 4.22 27.30 -11.47
N SER A 293 3.46 27.53 -12.53
CA SER A 293 2.65 26.50 -13.17
C SER A 293 3.53 25.40 -13.80
N SER A 294 4.67 25.76 -14.39
CA SER A 294 5.59 24.79 -14.99
C SER A 294 6.24 23.86 -13.95
N VAL A 295 6.53 24.39 -12.78
CA VAL A 295 7.13 23.60 -11.68
C VAL A 295 6.08 22.74 -10.99
N ARG A 296 4.84 23.20 -10.92
CA ARG A 296 3.73 22.47 -10.31
C ARG A 296 3.41 21.14 -11.01
N ILE A 297 3.70 21.01 -12.31
CA ILE A 297 3.53 19.74 -13.04
C ILE A 297 4.30 18.57 -12.38
N HIS A 298 5.36 18.88 -11.62
CA HIS A 298 6.14 17.87 -10.92
C HIS A 298 5.40 17.28 -9.71
N VAL A 299 4.54 18.07 -9.05
CA VAL A 299 3.64 17.56 -7.99
C VAL A 299 2.61 16.63 -8.55
N GLU A 300 1.94 17.08 -9.61
CA GLU A 300 0.95 16.25 -10.27
C GLU A 300 1.55 14.91 -10.71
N ARG A 301 2.82 14.93 -11.19
CA ARG A 301 3.57 13.71 -11.52
C ARG A 301 3.84 12.83 -10.31
N ALA A 302 4.21 13.40 -9.15
CA ALA A 302 4.45 12.64 -7.93
C ALA A 302 3.17 12.02 -7.38
N ILE A 303 2.09 12.80 -7.33
CA ILE A 303 0.76 12.29 -6.95
C ILE A 303 0.25 11.26 -7.95
N ARG A 304 0.51 11.47 -9.25
CA ARG A 304 0.21 10.45 -10.26
C ARG A 304 0.98 9.15 -10.00
N LYS A 305 2.27 9.22 -9.59
CA LYS A 305 3.02 8.01 -9.21
C LYS A 305 2.40 7.31 -8.00
N LEU A 306 1.94 8.05 -7.00
CA LEU A 306 1.21 7.48 -5.87
C LEU A 306 -0.10 6.82 -6.36
N LYS A 307 -0.86 7.50 -7.22
CA LYS A 307 -2.10 6.98 -7.81
C LYS A 307 -1.90 5.86 -8.85
N VAL A 308 -0.67 5.58 -9.26
CA VAL A 308 -0.34 4.38 -10.05
C VAL A 308 -0.72 3.10 -9.28
N PHE A 309 -0.70 3.15 -7.95
CA PHE A 309 -1.31 2.14 -7.10
C PHE A 309 -2.83 2.32 -7.15
N ARG A 310 -3.49 1.49 -7.97
CA ARG A 310 -4.92 1.63 -8.28
C ARG A 310 -5.84 1.55 -7.07
N LEU A 311 -5.35 1.03 -5.96
CA LEU A 311 -6.11 1.05 -4.71
C LEU A 311 -6.52 2.49 -4.30
N PHE A 312 -5.74 3.52 -4.67
CA PHE A 312 -6.12 4.93 -4.48
C PHE A 312 -7.11 5.47 -5.51
N GLN A 313 -7.41 4.72 -6.56
CA GLN A 313 -8.35 5.10 -7.62
C GLN A 313 -9.68 4.36 -7.50
N THR A 314 -9.73 3.29 -6.69
CA THR A 314 -10.94 2.51 -6.44
C THR A 314 -11.67 3.05 -5.22
N GLU A 315 -12.96 2.72 -5.12
CA GLU A 315 -13.75 2.98 -3.94
C GLU A 315 -13.38 1.97 -2.84
N LEU A 316 -12.76 2.47 -1.77
CA LEU A 316 -12.26 1.62 -0.69
C LEU A 316 -13.39 1.13 0.22
N PRO A 317 -13.29 -0.08 0.78
CA PRO A 317 -14.21 -0.56 1.81
C PRO A 317 -14.16 0.32 3.07
N VAL A 318 -15.31 0.48 3.74
CA VAL A 318 -15.40 1.21 5.03
C VAL A 318 -14.44 0.64 6.08
N SER A 319 -14.13 -0.65 6.01
CA SER A 319 -13.17 -1.31 6.91
C SER A 319 -11.77 -0.71 6.88
N PHE A 320 -11.35 -0.14 5.74
CA PHE A 320 -10.02 0.49 5.59
C PHE A 320 -9.92 1.85 6.29
N VAL A 321 -11.07 2.41 6.68
CA VAL A 321 -11.18 3.72 7.35
C VAL A 321 -11.49 3.59 8.84
N LYS A 322 -11.91 2.39 9.30
CA LYS A 322 -12.12 2.15 10.73
C LYS A 322 -10.81 2.24 11.49
N ARG A 323 -10.82 2.95 12.63
CA ARG A 323 -9.69 2.95 13.56
C ARG A 323 -9.53 1.56 14.16
N ALA A 324 -8.32 1.03 14.19
CA ALA A 324 -7.98 -0.03 15.11
C ALA A 324 -8.02 0.56 16.54
N LEU A 325 -8.61 -0.16 17.48
CA LEU A 325 -8.85 0.33 18.84
C LEU A 325 -7.56 0.70 19.59
N ASP A 326 -6.41 0.11 19.21
CA ASP A 326 -5.17 0.21 19.98
C ASP A 326 -4.06 1.07 19.37
N GLU A 327 -4.07 1.39 18.06
CA GLU A 327 -2.90 2.01 17.42
C GLU A 327 -3.14 3.35 16.71
N GLY A 328 -4.34 3.84 16.65
CA GLY A 328 -4.63 5.17 16.07
C GLY A 328 -4.39 5.36 14.57
N TYR A 329 -3.80 4.39 13.86
CA TYR A 329 -3.57 4.45 12.43
C TYR A 329 -4.60 3.62 11.67
N VAL A 330 -5.38 4.29 10.83
CA VAL A 330 -6.29 3.62 9.90
C VAL A 330 -5.53 2.95 8.77
N THR A 331 -6.06 1.85 8.26
CA THR A 331 -5.45 1.06 7.17
C THR A 331 -5.06 1.93 5.96
N ILE A 332 -5.86 2.93 5.60
CA ILE A 332 -5.56 3.83 4.48
C ILE A 332 -4.28 4.64 4.69
N TYR A 333 -3.95 5.05 5.92
CA TYR A 333 -2.67 5.70 6.21
C TYR A 333 -1.50 4.75 6.00
N LYS A 334 -1.60 3.49 6.47
CA LYS A 334 -0.59 2.46 6.25
C LYS A 334 -0.37 2.23 4.75
N ILE A 335 -1.44 2.13 3.97
CA ILE A 335 -1.39 2.03 2.51
C ILE A 335 -0.65 3.24 1.89
N ALA A 336 -0.97 4.46 2.34
CA ALA A 336 -0.33 5.67 1.84
C ALA A 336 1.16 5.72 2.16
N ALA A 337 1.56 5.32 3.37
CA ALA A 337 2.96 5.22 3.77
C ALA A 337 3.72 4.16 2.96
N VAL A 338 3.14 2.98 2.77
CA VAL A 338 3.72 1.92 1.94
C VAL A 338 3.90 2.38 0.50
N CYS A 339 2.85 2.90 -0.13
CA CYS A 339 2.91 3.34 -1.52
C CYS A 339 3.86 4.53 -1.70
N GLY A 340 3.90 5.47 -0.73
CA GLY A 340 4.85 6.58 -0.72
C GLY A 340 6.32 6.09 -0.64
N GLY A 341 6.61 5.18 0.26
CA GLY A 341 7.93 4.54 0.36
C GLY A 341 8.31 3.79 -0.91
N LEU A 342 7.38 2.99 -1.48
CA LEU A 342 7.62 2.29 -2.75
C LEU A 342 7.86 3.25 -3.93
N VAL A 343 7.20 4.40 -3.96
CA VAL A 343 7.44 5.45 -4.97
C VAL A 343 8.85 6.02 -4.82
N ASN A 344 9.30 6.26 -3.60
CA ASN A 344 10.64 6.83 -3.33
C ASN A 344 11.77 5.85 -3.63
N LEU A 345 11.53 4.54 -3.58
CA LEU A 345 12.49 3.52 -4.01
C LEU A 345 12.65 3.44 -5.53
N GLN A 346 11.74 4.05 -6.31
CA GLN A 346 11.86 4.10 -7.76
C GLN A 346 12.81 5.20 -8.21
N THR A 347 13.21 5.18 -9.50
CA THR A 347 14.02 6.24 -10.11
C THR A 347 13.40 7.63 -9.89
N PRO A 348 14.21 8.67 -9.61
CA PRO A 348 13.73 10.03 -9.43
C PRO A 348 12.82 10.48 -10.58
N LEU A 349 11.80 11.28 -10.24
CA LEU A 349 10.84 11.83 -11.23
C LEU A 349 11.48 12.83 -12.18
N ILE A 350 12.53 13.48 -11.69
CA ILE A 350 13.19 14.59 -12.35
C ILE A 350 14.69 14.31 -12.31
N ASN A 351 15.32 14.23 -13.47
CA ASN A 351 16.76 14.07 -13.55
C ASN A 351 17.43 15.36 -13.05
N SER A 352 18.39 15.21 -12.18
CA SER A 352 19.22 16.30 -11.66
C SER A 352 20.24 16.84 -12.70
N ARG A 353 20.30 16.18 -13.89
CA ARG A 353 21.20 16.55 -14.99
C ARG A 353 20.61 17.58 -15.94
#